data_2266ac28d9a508ced4caece89d9d97e6
#
_entry.id   2266ac28d9a508ced4caece89d9d97e6
#
_cell.length_a   1.000
_cell.length_b   1.000
_cell.length_c   1.000
_cell.angle_alpha   90.00
_cell.angle_beta   90.00
_cell.angle_gamma   90.00
#
_symmetry.space_group_name_H-M   'P 1'
#
loop_
_entity.id
_entity.type
_entity.pdbx_description
1 polymer ?
#
loop_
_entity_poly.entity_id
_entity_poly.type
_entity_poly.pdbx_seq_one_letter_code
_entity_poly.pdbx_strand_id
1 'polypeptide(L)'
;MKVQPIIMFRKIILIFLLMVQGMFASAQGQFNNWFWSLGQRITFNTNPPTVIPTAASITSFAYTTAVISSPTGVLLFYTDGKVIKDAAHNTMPNGTLNGAPNIPVTYSTGKQSALIVPDPGNSNRYYLFIVIYYNSGGTVYKDLRYCIIDMTLNSGMGDVVSTSKNVFLASDVDGQITATRQTATNNFWILTHSNTTNNFSAFL
;
A
#
# COMPACT_ATOMS: atom_id res chain seq x y z
N MET A 1 49.48 25.82 30.39
CA MET A 1 48.99 25.42 29.07
C MET A 1 48.08 24.20 29.20
N LYS A 2 46.74 24.38 29.38
CA LYS A 2 45.74 23.32 29.57
C LYS A 2 44.53 23.57 28.68
N VAL A 3 44.70 23.46 27.34
CA VAL A 3 43.60 23.69 26.38
C VAL A 3 43.21 22.39 25.62
N GLN A 4 43.97 21.31 25.80
CA GLN A 4 43.77 20.04 25.08
C GLN A 4 42.47 19.26 25.39
N PRO A 5 41.94 19.17 26.65
CA PRO A 5 40.80 18.33 26.96
C PRO A 5 39.47 18.89 26.41
N ILE A 6 39.31 20.21 26.28
CA ILE A 6 38.08 20.83 25.79
C ILE A 6 37.88 20.56 24.26
N ILE A 7 38.97 20.58 23.50
CA ILE A 7 38.91 20.31 22.05
C ILE A 7 38.60 18.83 21.75
N MET A 8 39.14 17.93 22.57
CA MET A 8 38.88 16.51 22.45
C MET A 8 37.44 16.18 22.83
N PHE A 9 36.91 16.79 23.88
CA PHE A 9 35.52 16.61 24.32
C PHE A 9 34.52 17.15 23.28
N ARG A 10 34.77 18.29 22.66
CA ARG A 10 33.96 18.82 21.54
C ARG A 10 33.96 17.92 20.32
N LYS A 11 35.09 17.31 19.95
CA LYS A 11 35.18 16.35 18.85
C LYS A 11 34.40 15.07 19.13
N ILE A 12 34.46 14.56 20.35
CA ILE A 12 33.69 13.36 20.78
C ILE A 12 32.18 13.64 20.73
N ILE A 13 31.74 14.79 21.21
CA ILE A 13 30.32 15.19 21.13
C ILE A 13 29.88 15.32 19.65
N LEU A 14 30.69 15.90 18.80
CA LEU A 14 30.36 16.05 17.38
C LEU A 14 30.24 14.71 16.67
N ILE A 15 31.15 13.78 16.95
CA ILE A 15 31.12 12.41 16.41
C ILE A 15 29.90 11.66 16.94
N PHE A 16 29.57 11.80 18.22
CA PHE A 16 28.38 11.19 18.80
C PHE A 16 27.08 11.75 18.20
N LEU A 17 26.99 13.07 17.99
CA LEU A 17 25.88 13.72 17.29
C LEU A 17 25.74 13.25 15.85
N LEU A 18 26.86 13.07 15.11
CA LEU A 18 26.85 12.54 13.75
C LEU A 18 26.44 11.06 13.70
N MET A 19 26.85 10.25 14.68
CA MET A 19 26.42 8.85 14.79
C MET A 19 24.92 8.74 15.12
N VAL A 20 24.41 9.60 16.00
CA VAL A 20 22.98 9.63 16.35
C VAL A 20 22.10 10.03 15.16
N GLN A 21 22.56 10.95 14.31
CA GLN A 21 21.82 11.30 13.08
C GLN A 21 21.79 10.15 12.07
N GLY A 22 22.82 9.32 11.99
CA GLY A 22 22.82 8.12 11.16
C GLY A 22 21.84 7.04 11.59
N MET A 23 21.41 7.04 12.87
CA MET A 23 20.43 6.07 13.40
C MET A 23 18.98 6.41 13.04
N PHE A 24 18.70 7.61 12.52
CA PHE A 24 17.37 8.03 12.08
C PHE A 24 17.17 7.93 10.56
N ALA A 25 18.11 7.34 9.83
CA ALA A 25 17.88 6.97 8.45
C ALA A 25 16.88 5.80 8.41
N SER A 26 15.61 6.12 8.47
CA SER A 26 14.52 5.17 8.21
C SER A 26 14.71 4.65 6.80
N ALA A 27 15.15 3.42 6.67
CA ALA A 27 15.13 2.74 5.37
C ALA A 27 13.68 2.72 4.89
N GLN A 28 13.41 3.26 3.69
CA GLN A 28 12.08 3.25 3.09
C GLN A 28 11.76 1.84 2.56
N GLY A 29 11.82 0.83 3.43
CA GLY A 29 11.60 -0.56 3.09
C GLY A 29 10.18 -0.89 2.61
N GLN A 30 9.25 0.05 2.76
CA GLN A 30 7.84 -0.16 2.41
C GLN A 30 7.62 -0.54 0.93
N PHE A 31 8.55 -0.19 0.04
CA PHE A 31 8.51 -0.48 -1.39
C PHE A 31 9.52 -1.53 -1.83
N ASN A 32 10.14 -2.26 -0.90
CA ASN A 32 11.21 -3.22 -1.20
C ASN A 32 10.73 -4.54 -1.82
N ASN A 33 9.43 -4.76 -1.93
CA ASN A 33 8.89 -5.94 -2.59
C ASN A 33 7.97 -5.53 -3.74
N TRP A 34 8.21 -6.06 -4.91
CA TRP A 34 7.40 -5.84 -6.10
C TRP A 34 6.89 -7.18 -6.62
N PHE A 35 5.61 -7.24 -6.93
CA PHE A 35 5.00 -8.43 -7.51
C PHE A 35 4.72 -8.22 -8.98
N TRP A 36 5.00 -9.25 -9.77
CA TRP A 36 4.60 -9.36 -11.17
C TRP A 36 3.58 -10.45 -11.36
N SER A 37 2.99 -10.47 -12.54
CA SER A 37 2.10 -11.53 -12.97
C SER A 37 2.80 -12.90 -12.92
N LEU A 38 2.03 -13.98 -12.73
CA LEU A 38 2.52 -15.37 -12.68
C LEU A 38 3.32 -15.74 -11.42
N GLY A 39 3.06 -15.09 -10.29
CA GLY A 39 3.62 -15.55 -9.02
C GLY A 39 5.12 -15.28 -8.84
N GLN A 40 5.62 -14.23 -9.46
CA GLN A 40 7.00 -13.78 -9.25
C GLN A 40 7.04 -12.51 -8.41
N ARG A 41 8.02 -12.43 -7.52
CA ARG A 41 8.31 -11.27 -6.70
C ARG A 41 9.78 -10.89 -6.86
N ILE A 42 10.08 -9.60 -6.97
CA ILE A 42 11.43 -9.08 -6.76
C ILE A 42 11.49 -8.46 -5.38
N THR A 43 12.56 -8.77 -4.66
CA THR A 43 12.89 -8.08 -3.41
C THR A 43 14.15 -7.25 -3.57
N PHE A 44 14.09 -6.02 -3.07
CA PHE A 44 15.21 -5.09 -2.97
C PHE A 44 15.84 -5.09 -1.57
N ASN A 45 15.49 -6.09 -0.74
CA ASN A 45 16.13 -6.31 0.56
C ASN A 45 17.55 -6.91 0.43
N THR A 46 17.94 -7.28 -0.78
CA THR A 46 19.27 -7.79 -1.13
C THR A 46 19.93 -6.91 -2.18
N ASN A 47 21.25 -6.92 -2.20
CA ASN A 47 22.03 -6.27 -3.26
C ASN A 47 22.97 -7.30 -3.91
N PRO A 48 22.80 -7.65 -5.20
CA PRO A 48 21.73 -7.19 -6.11
C PRO A 48 20.33 -7.65 -5.72
N PRO A 49 19.28 -7.03 -6.28
CA PRO A 49 17.89 -7.47 -6.07
C PRO A 49 17.69 -8.92 -6.48
N THR A 50 16.84 -9.63 -5.74
CA THR A 50 16.62 -11.07 -5.97
C THR A 50 15.19 -11.33 -6.45
N VAL A 51 15.07 -12.15 -7.50
CA VAL A 51 13.78 -12.71 -7.94
C VAL A 51 13.44 -13.91 -7.05
N ILE A 52 12.28 -13.87 -6.45
CA ILE A 52 11.77 -14.96 -5.60
C ILE A 52 10.55 -15.56 -6.30
N PRO A 53 10.63 -16.83 -6.74
CA PRO A 53 9.45 -17.56 -7.18
C PRO A 53 8.49 -17.71 -6.01
N THR A 54 7.25 -17.28 -6.18
CA THR A 54 6.21 -17.52 -5.18
C THR A 54 5.28 -18.60 -5.72
N ALA A 55 5.16 -19.71 -5.00
CA ALA A 55 4.22 -20.78 -5.33
C ALA A 55 2.74 -20.35 -5.19
N ALA A 56 2.51 -19.18 -4.66
CA ALA A 56 1.19 -18.66 -4.37
C ALA A 56 0.68 -17.86 -5.55
N SER A 57 -0.16 -18.50 -6.32
CA SER A 57 -0.86 -17.91 -7.42
C SER A 57 -1.89 -16.86 -6.97
N ILE A 58 -1.54 -15.60 -7.06
CA ILE A 58 -2.51 -14.70 -7.64
C ILE A 58 -2.47 -15.02 -9.13
N THR A 59 -3.42 -15.78 -9.61
CA THR A 59 -3.39 -16.37 -10.94
C THR A 59 -3.70 -15.39 -12.05
N SER A 60 -3.95 -14.12 -11.70
CA SER A 60 -4.33 -13.12 -12.69
C SER A 60 -4.07 -11.70 -12.22
N PHE A 61 -2.81 -11.30 -12.12
CA PHE A 61 -2.47 -9.89 -12.16
C PHE A 61 -2.76 -9.31 -13.55
N ALA A 62 -4.02 -9.37 -13.97
CA ALA A 62 -4.34 -9.01 -15.33
C ALA A 62 -4.13 -7.51 -15.58
N TYR A 63 -4.33 -6.64 -14.55
CA TYR A 63 -4.38 -5.21 -14.79
C TYR A 63 -3.79 -4.33 -13.67
N THR A 64 -3.86 -4.72 -12.40
CA THR A 64 -3.36 -3.92 -11.28
C THR A 64 -2.73 -4.76 -10.20
N THR A 65 -1.74 -4.21 -9.52
CA THR A 65 -1.15 -4.78 -8.30
C THR A 65 -0.83 -3.65 -7.33
N ALA A 66 -1.05 -3.90 -6.05
CA ALA A 66 -0.50 -3.07 -5.00
C ALA A 66 0.14 -3.97 -3.95
N VAL A 67 1.27 -3.54 -3.42
CA VAL A 67 2.05 -4.27 -2.41
C VAL A 67 2.54 -3.29 -1.36
N ILE A 68 2.59 -3.74 -0.13
CA ILE A 68 3.17 -2.97 0.98
C ILE A 68 4.07 -3.86 1.83
N SER A 69 5.17 -3.28 2.27
CA SER A 69 6.10 -3.88 3.23
C SER A 69 6.22 -3.00 4.47
N SER A 70 6.75 -3.56 5.54
CA SER A 70 7.10 -2.79 6.74
C SER A 70 8.19 -1.75 6.43
N PRO A 71 8.45 -0.78 7.31
CA PRO A 71 9.59 0.12 7.17
C PRO A 71 10.95 -0.58 7.04
N THR A 72 11.05 -1.82 7.54
CA THR A 72 12.26 -2.66 7.44
C THR A 72 12.29 -3.56 6.19
N GLY A 73 11.29 -3.44 5.29
CA GLY A 73 11.23 -4.19 4.04
C GLY A 73 10.58 -5.57 4.12
N VAL A 74 10.06 -5.98 5.28
CA VAL A 74 9.33 -7.25 5.41
C VAL A 74 7.97 -7.12 4.71
N LEU A 75 7.64 -8.04 3.81
CA LEU A 75 6.36 -8.08 3.14
C LEU A 75 5.23 -8.15 4.17
N LEU A 76 4.22 -7.30 4.04
CA LEU A 76 3.02 -7.33 4.87
C LEU A 76 1.85 -7.96 4.13
N PHE A 77 1.42 -7.36 3.04
CA PHE A 77 0.35 -7.90 2.20
C PHE A 77 0.40 -7.32 0.79
N TYR A 78 -0.42 -7.88 -0.09
CA TYR A 78 -0.53 -7.44 -1.47
C TYR A 78 -1.89 -7.82 -2.07
N THR A 79 -2.24 -7.24 -3.21
CA THR A 79 -3.53 -7.46 -3.86
C THR A 79 -3.42 -7.32 -5.39
N ASP A 80 -4.32 -7.98 -6.10
CA ASP A 80 -4.61 -7.78 -7.53
C ASP A 80 -5.88 -6.92 -7.73
N GLY A 81 -6.39 -6.31 -6.66
CA GLY A 81 -7.63 -5.55 -6.66
C GLY A 81 -8.89 -6.41 -6.49
N LYS A 82 -8.77 -7.74 -6.45
CA LYS A 82 -9.89 -8.69 -6.22
C LYS A 82 -9.72 -9.52 -4.98
N VAL A 83 -8.48 -9.87 -4.68
CA VAL A 83 -8.11 -10.68 -3.52
C VAL A 83 -6.95 -10.00 -2.80
N ILE A 84 -7.00 -9.96 -1.46
CA ILE A 84 -5.91 -9.51 -0.62
C ILE A 84 -5.24 -10.73 -0.02
N LYS A 85 -3.92 -10.81 -0.19
CA LYS A 85 -3.09 -11.89 0.34
C LYS A 85 -2.12 -11.37 1.40
N ASP A 86 -1.97 -12.17 2.47
CA ASP A 86 -1.03 -11.92 3.55
C ASP A 86 0.44 -12.21 3.14
N ALA A 87 1.37 -12.02 4.07
CA ALA A 87 2.80 -12.27 3.85
C ALA A 87 3.12 -13.77 3.63
N ALA A 88 2.27 -14.68 4.10
CA ALA A 88 2.39 -16.13 3.86
C ALA A 88 1.69 -16.56 2.56
N HIS A 89 1.21 -15.60 1.77
CA HIS A 89 0.51 -15.80 0.50
C HIS A 89 -0.88 -16.44 0.63
N ASN A 90 -1.46 -16.51 1.81
CA ASN A 90 -2.84 -16.94 2.01
C ASN A 90 -3.79 -15.78 1.73
N THR A 91 -5.00 -16.11 1.26
CA THR A 91 -6.07 -15.11 1.21
C THR A 91 -6.46 -14.73 2.64
N MET A 92 -6.45 -13.44 2.95
CA MET A 92 -6.95 -12.96 4.25
C MET A 92 -8.41 -13.40 4.45
N PRO A 93 -8.87 -13.68 5.68
CA PRO A 93 -10.23 -14.18 5.94
C PRO A 93 -11.32 -13.35 5.26
N ASN A 94 -11.22 -12.02 5.33
CA ASN A 94 -12.12 -11.09 4.64
C ASN A 94 -11.53 -10.53 3.32
N GLY A 95 -10.44 -11.09 2.84
CA GLY A 95 -9.64 -10.56 1.72
C GLY A 95 -10.24 -10.79 0.32
N THR A 96 -11.30 -11.59 0.18
CA THR A 96 -12.01 -11.73 -1.10
C THR A 96 -12.93 -10.54 -1.28
N LEU A 97 -12.65 -9.67 -2.24
CA LEU A 97 -13.36 -8.41 -2.43
C LEU A 97 -14.57 -8.54 -3.36
N ASN A 98 -14.59 -9.55 -4.23
CA ASN A 98 -15.72 -9.84 -5.11
C ASN A 98 -16.95 -10.28 -4.31
N GLY A 99 -18.15 -9.91 -4.76
CA GLY A 99 -19.40 -10.32 -4.14
C GLY A 99 -19.64 -9.74 -2.73
N ALA A 100 -18.87 -8.76 -2.32
CA ALA A 100 -19.16 -8.01 -1.09
C ALA A 100 -20.45 -7.18 -1.25
N PRO A 101 -21.08 -6.75 -0.16
CA PRO A 101 -22.28 -5.93 -0.23
C PRO A 101 -22.11 -4.78 -1.23
N ASN A 102 -23.07 -4.65 -2.15
CA ASN A 102 -23.11 -3.62 -3.20
C ASN A 102 -21.97 -3.66 -4.25
N ILE A 103 -21.26 -4.78 -4.37
CA ILE A 103 -20.32 -5.01 -5.47
C ILE A 103 -20.78 -6.23 -6.27
N PRO A 104 -20.83 -6.14 -7.61
CA PRO A 104 -21.11 -7.28 -8.45
C PRO A 104 -20.12 -8.42 -8.21
N VAL A 105 -20.58 -9.66 -8.37
CA VAL A 105 -19.74 -10.87 -8.27
C VAL A 105 -18.57 -10.83 -9.26
N THR A 106 -18.78 -10.12 -10.38
CA THR A 106 -17.77 -9.91 -11.42
C THR A 106 -17.55 -8.42 -11.64
N TYR A 107 -16.33 -7.99 -11.45
CA TYR A 107 -15.84 -6.69 -11.86
C TYR A 107 -14.44 -6.81 -12.43
N SER A 108 -14.02 -5.82 -13.18
CA SER A 108 -12.63 -5.65 -13.62
C SER A 108 -11.98 -4.48 -12.89
N THR A 109 -10.67 -4.47 -12.92
CA THR A 109 -9.84 -3.37 -12.43
C THR A 109 -9.06 -2.79 -13.59
N GLY A 110 -8.80 -1.49 -13.58
CA GLY A 110 -7.96 -0.84 -14.58
C GLY A 110 -6.47 -1.02 -14.30
N LYS A 111 -5.65 -0.44 -15.15
CA LYS A 111 -4.21 -0.30 -14.89
C LYS A 111 -4.02 0.72 -13.76
N GLN A 112 -3.16 0.40 -12.78
CA GLN A 112 -2.86 1.27 -11.64
C GLN A 112 -4.10 1.67 -10.80
N SER A 113 -5.07 0.77 -10.72
CA SER A 113 -6.34 1.00 -10.04
C SER A 113 -6.37 0.50 -8.60
N ALA A 114 -5.26 0.05 -8.04
CA ALA A 114 -5.11 -0.30 -6.63
C ALA A 114 -3.95 0.47 -6.01
N LEU A 115 -4.15 1.00 -4.81
CA LEU A 115 -3.20 1.81 -4.08
C LEU A 115 -3.30 1.52 -2.59
N ILE A 116 -2.17 1.26 -1.94
CA ILE A 116 -2.10 1.06 -0.48
C ILE A 116 -1.38 2.27 0.13
N VAL A 117 -1.98 2.86 1.16
CA VAL A 117 -1.35 3.91 1.97
C VAL A 117 -1.46 3.57 3.46
N PRO A 118 -0.45 3.89 4.27
CA PRO A 118 -0.55 3.75 5.72
C PRO A 118 -1.65 4.63 6.30
N ASP A 119 -2.31 4.16 7.36
CA ASP A 119 -3.22 4.99 8.14
C ASP A 119 -2.40 5.98 9.00
N PRO A 120 -2.57 7.31 8.83
CA PRO A 120 -1.81 8.29 9.59
C PRO A 120 -2.08 8.23 11.10
N GLY A 121 -3.25 7.75 11.48
CA GLY A 121 -3.69 7.66 12.88
C GLY A 121 -3.37 6.34 13.56
N ASN A 122 -2.97 5.30 12.80
CA ASN A 122 -2.73 3.96 13.35
C ASN A 122 -1.66 3.20 12.56
N SER A 123 -0.49 3.00 13.16
CA SER A 123 0.66 2.36 12.52
C SER A 123 0.44 0.88 12.12
N ASN A 124 -0.61 0.24 12.63
CA ASN A 124 -0.96 -1.14 12.29
C ASN A 124 -2.03 -1.22 11.20
N ARG A 125 -2.51 -0.08 10.68
CA ARG A 125 -3.57 -0.03 9.68
C ARG A 125 -3.10 0.56 8.36
N TYR A 126 -3.80 0.11 7.32
CA TYR A 126 -3.58 0.56 5.95
C TYR A 126 -4.92 0.77 5.26
N TYR A 127 -5.00 1.79 4.43
CA TYR A 127 -6.08 1.97 3.47
C TYR A 127 -5.67 1.32 2.15
N LEU A 128 -6.54 0.49 1.61
CA LEU A 128 -6.45 0.00 0.24
C LEU A 128 -7.54 0.69 -0.57
N PHE A 129 -7.17 1.55 -1.48
CA PHE A 129 -8.06 2.17 -2.45
C PHE A 129 -8.08 1.34 -3.74
N ILE A 130 -9.27 1.17 -4.33
CA ILE A 130 -9.47 0.36 -5.53
C ILE A 130 -10.46 1.07 -6.44
N VAL A 131 -10.12 1.19 -7.73
CA VAL A 131 -11.10 1.54 -8.76
C VAL A 131 -11.62 0.27 -9.41
N ILE A 132 -12.91 0.05 -9.33
CA ILE A 132 -13.60 -1.11 -9.89
C ILE A 132 -14.46 -0.70 -11.09
N TYR A 133 -14.50 -1.57 -12.11
CA TYR A 133 -15.33 -1.41 -13.30
C TYR A 133 -16.36 -2.54 -13.33
N TYR A 134 -17.62 -2.18 -13.40
CA TYR A 134 -18.69 -3.17 -13.50
C TYR A 134 -19.83 -2.69 -14.40
N ASN A 135 -20.57 -3.64 -14.97
CA ASN A 135 -21.74 -3.35 -15.78
C ASN A 135 -23.00 -3.64 -14.97
N SER A 136 -23.94 -2.73 -14.98
CA SER A 136 -25.26 -2.91 -14.40
C SER A 136 -26.29 -2.31 -15.34
N GLY A 137 -27.24 -3.12 -15.82
CA GLY A 137 -28.30 -2.66 -16.71
C GLY A 137 -27.80 -2.11 -18.06
N GLY A 138 -26.65 -2.56 -18.56
CA GLY A 138 -26.02 -2.05 -19.79
C GLY A 138 -25.14 -0.81 -19.61
N THR A 139 -25.10 -0.25 -18.40
CA THR A 139 -24.23 0.90 -18.07
C THR A 139 -22.96 0.43 -17.37
N VAL A 140 -21.82 0.94 -17.84
CA VAL A 140 -20.51 0.69 -17.19
C VAL A 140 -20.30 1.75 -16.11
N TYR A 141 -20.10 1.26 -14.90
CA TYR A 141 -19.77 2.07 -13.73
C TYR A 141 -18.28 1.97 -13.42
N LYS A 142 -17.71 3.05 -12.94
CA LYS A 142 -16.32 3.13 -12.45
C LYS A 142 -16.33 3.81 -11.08
N ASP A 143 -16.17 3.00 -10.05
CA ASP A 143 -16.24 3.46 -8.67
C ASP A 143 -14.87 3.38 -7.99
N LEU A 144 -14.51 4.45 -7.29
CA LEU A 144 -13.45 4.44 -6.30
C LEU A 144 -14.01 3.95 -4.96
N ARG A 145 -13.40 2.92 -4.42
CA ARG A 145 -13.76 2.32 -3.13
C ARG A 145 -12.52 2.14 -2.27
N TYR A 146 -12.73 1.94 -0.97
CA TYR A 146 -11.62 1.61 -0.07
C TYR A 146 -11.96 0.49 0.89
N CYS A 147 -10.91 -0.16 1.39
CA CYS A 147 -10.91 -1.09 2.51
C CYS A 147 -9.93 -0.62 3.56
N ILE A 148 -10.19 -0.93 4.83
CA ILE A 148 -9.20 -0.80 5.90
C ILE A 148 -8.65 -2.19 6.20
N ILE A 149 -7.34 -2.32 6.19
CA ILE A 149 -6.62 -3.53 6.60
C ILE A 149 -5.98 -3.26 7.96
N ASP A 150 -6.24 -4.13 8.93
CA ASP A 150 -5.67 -4.07 10.27
C ASP A 150 -4.72 -5.25 10.50
N MET A 151 -3.43 -4.96 10.65
CA MET A 151 -2.39 -5.97 10.79
C MET A 151 -2.39 -6.65 12.16
N THR A 152 -3.18 -6.19 13.12
CA THR A 152 -3.35 -6.85 14.42
C THR A 152 -4.31 -8.05 14.36
N LEU A 153 -5.14 -8.10 13.31
CA LEU A 153 -6.09 -9.18 13.09
C LEU A 153 -5.41 -10.45 12.57
N ASN A 154 -6.13 -11.57 12.59
CA ASN A 154 -5.67 -12.84 12.04
C ASN A 154 -4.29 -13.26 12.59
N SER A 155 -4.13 -13.19 13.92
CA SER A 155 -2.87 -13.53 14.62
C SER A 155 -1.65 -12.75 14.14
N GLY A 156 -1.85 -11.49 13.72
CA GLY A 156 -0.78 -10.61 13.24
C GLY A 156 -0.48 -10.74 11.74
N MET A 157 -1.21 -11.59 11.01
CA MET A 157 -1.09 -11.72 9.56
C MET A 157 -1.92 -10.70 8.79
N GLY A 158 -2.79 -9.96 9.49
CA GLY A 158 -3.67 -8.95 8.95
C GLY A 158 -4.98 -9.49 8.39
N ASP A 159 -5.99 -8.65 8.41
CA ASP A 159 -7.27 -8.90 7.77
C ASP A 159 -7.98 -7.59 7.41
N VAL A 160 -8.94 -7.69 6.51
CA VAL A 160 -9.84 -6.58 6.18
C VAL A 160 -10.84 -6.39 7.32
N VAL A 161 -10.93 -5.17 7.83
CA VAL A 161 -11.94 -4.80 8.81
C VAL A 161 -13.31 -4.92 8.14
N SER A 162 -14.15 -5.86 8.61
CA SER A 162 -15.41 -6.25 7.95
C SER A 162 -16.37 -5.08 7.73
N THR A 163 -16.43 -4.12 8.66
CA THR A 163 -17.25 -2.91 8.58
C THR A 163 -16.70 -1.85 7.63
N SER A 164 -15.47 -2.01 7.18
CA SER A 164 -14.76 -1.07 6.30
C SER A 164 -14.25 -1.76 5.04
N LYS A 165 -15.05 -2.70 4.53
CA LYS A 165 -14.75 -3.46 3.30
C LYS A 165 -15.53 -2.87 2.13
N ASN A 166 -14.80 -2.51 1.05
CA ASN A 166 -15.39 -1.99 -0.19
C ASN A 166 -16.30 -0.76 0.01
N VAL A 167 -15.91 0.13 0.92
CA VAL A 167 -16.69 1.36 1.19
C VAL A 167 -16.62 2.25 -0.05
N PHE A 168 -17.78 2.70 -0.51
CA PHE A 168 -17.90 3.61 -1.66
C PHE A 168 -17.34 4.99 -1.30
N LEU A 169 -16.54 5.57 -2.19
CA LEU A 169 -15.98 6.90 -2.03
C LEU A 169 -16.42 7.85 -3.15
N ALA A 170 -16.33 7.45 -4.40
CA ALA A 170 -16.72 8.27 -5.54
C ALA A 170 -17.06 7.40 -6.75
N SER A 171 -17.88 7.93 -7.65
CA SER A 171 -18.17 7.38 -8.97
C SER A 171 -17.53 8.22 -10.07
N ASP A 172 -17.62 7.74 -11.30
CA ASP A 172 -17.09 8.42 -12.50
C ASP A 172 -15.58 8.72 -12.41
N VAL A 173 -14.82 7.78 -11.87
CA VAL A 173 -13.35 7.88 -11.76
C VAL A 173 -12.67 7.12 -12.89
N ASP A 174 -11.56 7.64 -13.39
CA ASP A 174 -10.71 6.89 -14.30
C ASP A 174 -9.91 5.82 -13.52
N GLY A 175 -9.41 4.81 -14.24
CA GLY A 175 -8.74 3.65 -13.64
C GLY A 175 -7.39 3.92 -12.99
N GLN A 176 -7.00 5.16 -12.86
CA GLN A 176 -5.70 5.55 -12.34
C GLN A 176 -5.88 6.34 -11.05
N ILE A 177 -5.19 5.87 -10.01
CA ILE A 177 -5.14 6.55 -8.71
C ILE A 177 -3.69 6.70 -8.25
N THR A 178 -3.43 7.76 -7.54
CA THR A 178 -2.13 7.99 -6.90
C THR A 178 -2.31 8.66 -5.54
N ALA A 179 -1.26 8.65 -4.73
CA ALA A 179 -1.24 9.36 -3.46
C ALA A 179 0.01 10.21 -3.32
N THR A 180 -0.15 11.31 -2.61
CA THR A 180 0.96 12.13 -2.15
C THR A 180 0.78 12.48 -0.68
N ARG A 181 1.88 12.53 0.06
CA ARG A 181 1.86 12.88 1.48
C ARG A 181 1.68 14.38 1.63
N GLN A 182 0.80 14.79 2.55
CA GLN A 182 0.68 16.18 2.94
C GLN A 182 1.89 16.59 3.78
N THR A 183 2.54 17.71 3.44
CA THR A 183 3.81 18.13 4.06
C THR A 183 3.67 18.53 5.53
N ALA A 184 2.52 19.08 5.94
CA ALA A 184 2.29 19.57 7.28
C ALA A 184 1.75 18.52 8.26
N THR A 185 1.32 17.37 7.77
CA THR A 185 0.71 16.29 8.54
C THR A 185 1.22 14.93 8.05
N ASN A 186 0.76 13.85 8.67
CA ASN A 186 1.03 12.50 8.13
C ASN A 186 -0.06 12.02 7.15
N ASN A 187 -1.05 12.86 6.84
CA ASN A 187 -2.14 12.51 5.95
C ASN A 187 -1.68 12.33 4.50
N PHE A 188 -2.51 11.67 3.72
CA PHE A 188 -2.29 11.44 2.30
C PHE A 188 -3.44 12.04 1.49
N TRP A 189 -3.08 12.78 0.44
CA TRP A 189 -4.00 13.12 -0.62
C TRP A 189 -4.10 11.95 -1.58
N ILE A 190 -5.31 11.45 -1.81
CA ILE A 190 -5.60 10.45 -2.84
C ILE A 190 -6.14 11.20 -4.04
N LEU A 191 -5.51 11.06 -5.18
CA LEU A 191 -5.83 11.78 -6.40
C LEU A 191 -6.33 10.81 -7.46
N THR A 192 -7.40 11.21 -8.13
CA THR A 192 -7.96 10.51 -9.29
C THR A 192 -8.48 11.52 -10.31
N HIS A 193 -8.68 11.06 -11.54
CA HIS A 193 -9.23 11.86 -12.64
C HIS A 193 -10.65 11.38 -12.94
N SER A 194 -11.55 12.29 -13.38
CA SER A 194 -12.88 11.92 -13.87
C SER A 194 -12.76 11.15 -15.18
N ASN A 195 -13.61 10.13 -15.35
CA ASN A 195 -13.68 9.37 -16.59
C ASN A 195 -14.36 10.14 -17.73
N THR A 196 -15.21 11.13 -17.40
CA THR A 196 -16.05 11.83 -18.38
C THR A 196 -15.69 13.29 -18.56
N THR A 197 -14.91 13.88 -17.67
CA THR A 197 -14.50 15.28 -17.70
C THR A 197 -12.99 15.45 -17.50
N ASN A 198 -12.49 16.66 -17.65
CA ASN A 198 -11.08 16.99 -17.38
C ASN A 198 -10.82 17.38 -15.91
N ASN A 199 -11.67 16.95 -14.98
CA ASN A 199 -11.55 17.30 -13.58
C ASN A 199 -10.73 16.28 -12.82
N PHE A 200 -9.93 16.76 -11.87
CA PHE A 200 -9.28 15.93 -10.85
C PHE A 200 -10.06 16.00 -9.55
N SER A 201 -10.13 14.88 -8.85
CA SER A 201 -10.65 14.78 -7.49
C SER A 201 -9.54 14.44 -6.52
N ALA A 202 -9.56 15.07 -5.34
CA ALA A 202 -8.62 14.86 -4.27
C ALA A 202 -9.38 14.56 -2.98
N PHE A 203 -8.97 13.50 -2.29
CA PHE A 203 -9.53 13.05 -1.00
C PHE A 203 -8.41 13.06 0.04
N LEU A 204 -8.70 13.55 1.27
CA LEU A 204 -7.75 13.60 2.38
C LEU A 204 -8.13 12.58 3.45
#